data_322f691b3940bd5d07839a48906effbb
#
_entry.id   322f691b3940bd5d07839a48906effbb
#
_cell.length_a   1.000
_cell.length_b   1.000
_cell.length_c   1.000
_cell.angle_alpha   90.00
_cell.angle_beta   90.00
_cell.angle_gamma   90.00
#
_symmetry.space_group_name_H-M   'P 1'
#
loop_
_entity.id
_entity.type
_entity.pdbx_description
1 polymer ?
#
loop_
_entity_poly.entity_id
_entity_poly.type
_entity_poly.pdbx_seq_one_letter_code
_entity_poly.pdbx_strand_id
1 'polypeptide(L)'
;MHKLVFSILLYVPLLAQEIQVIDHKIVKDIQPIWPVIINNVLDDSTSFESVISLDSVQFVTEGYRVQVLATRYFERADSFAIIMKNTVSDSVYVDFETPNYKVRIGDFIERESAESLQQDLVQMGYNSAWILRTRINSQASGINY
;
A
#
# COMPACT_ATOMS: atom_id res chain seq x y z
N MET A 1 -25.76 16.36 71.87
CA MET A 1 -25.90 16.34 70.41
C MET A 1 -24.49 16.10 69.83
N HIS A 2 -24.14 14.82 69.60
CA HIS A 2 -22.84 14.44 69.06
C HIS A 2 -22.98 14.22 67.54
N LYS A 3 -22.29 15.04 66.76
CA LYS A 3 -22.16 14.86 65.32
C LYS A 3 -21.00 13.89 65.05
N LEU A 4 -21.33 12.65 64.69
CA LEU A 4 -20.37 11.69 64.16
C LEU A 4 -20.05 12.05 62.72
N VAL A 5 -18.82 12.50 62.52
CA VAL A 5 -18.25 12.69 61.19
C VAL A 5 -17.70 11.34 60.73
N PHE A 6 -18.38 10.68 59.79
CA PHE A 6 -17.90 9.46 59.15
C PHE A 6 -16.91 9.86 58.08
N SER A 7 -15.61 9.71 58.38
CA SER A 7 -14.56 9.83 57.40
C SER A 7 -14.49 8.55 56.58
N ILE A 8 -15.01 8.56 55.36
CA ILE A 8 -14.86 7.47 54.40
C ILE A 8 -13.50 7.64 53.76
N LEU A 9 -12.53 6.83 54.21
CA LEU A 9 -11.21 6.67 53.60
C LEU A 9 -11.40 5.87 52.33
N LEU A 10 -11.40 6.55 51.17
CA LEU A 10 -11.39 5.92 49.87
C LEU A 10 -10.01 5.29 49.64
N TYR A 11 -9.95 3.98 49.88
CA TYR A 11 -8.81 3.14 49.53
C TYR A 11 -8.82 2.96 47.99
N VAL A 12 -8.00 3.73 47.27
CA VAL A 12 -7.74 3.49 45.87
C VAL A 12 -6.64 2.43 45.79
N PRO A 13 -6.91 1.23 45.27
CA PRO A 13 -5.86 0.28 44.99
C PRO A 13 -5.01 0.83 43.88
N LEU A 14 -3.76 1.14 44.19
CA LEU A 14 -2.72 1.44 43.22
C LEU A 14 -2.46 0.16 42.44
N LEU A 15 -3.09 0.02 41.31
CA LEU A 15 -2.78 -1.03 40.34
C LEU A 15 -1.35 -0.78 39.86
N ALA A 16 -0.43 -1.52 40.49
CA ALA A 16 0.91 -1.64 39.96
C ALA A 16 0.82 -2.23 38.54
N GLN A 17 1.05 -1.42 37.54
CA GLN A 17 1.26 -1.91 36.17
C GLN A 17 2.54 -2.76 36.25
N GLU A 18 2.38 -4.07 36.12
CA GLU A 18 3.49 -4.95 35.82
C GLU A 18 4.09 -4.52 34.50
N ILE A 19 5.26 -3.89 34.56
CA ILE A 19 6.09 -3.68 33.39
C ILE A 19 6.51 -5.09 32.98
N GLN A 20 5.90 -5.61 31.92
CA GLN A 20 6.38 -6.84 31.29
C GLN A 20 7.78 -6.56 30.75
N VAL A 21 8.77 -7.04 31.48
CA VAL A 21 10.14 -7.09 31.02
C VAL A 21 10.15 -8.03 29.82
N ILE A 22 10.31 -7.47 28.64
CA ILE A 22 10.48 -8.24 27.40
C ILE A 22 11.78 -9.03 27.56
N ASP A 23 11.65 -10.35 27.77
CA ASP A 23 12.80 -11.25 27.85
C ASP A 23 13.51 -11.27 26.48
N HIS A 24 14.66 -10.64 26.40
CA HIS A 24 15.50 -10.58 25.21
C HIS A 24 16.00 -11.96 24.73
N LYS A 25 15.75 -13.02 25.49
CA LYS A 25 16.05 -14.41 25.08
C LYS A 25 15.12 -14.95 24.00
N ILE A 26 13.97 -14.29 23.75
CA ILE A 26 12.99 -14.75 22.73
C ILE A 26 13.25 -14.12 21.35
N VAL A 27 14.07 -13.09 21.28
CA VAL A 27 14.53 -12.59 19.98
C VAL A 27 15.53 -13.60 19.44
N LYS A 28 14.99 -14.63 18.80
CA LYS A 28 15.79 -15.56 18.02
C LYS A 28 16.41 -14.71 16.90
N ASP A 29 17.72 -14.57 16.97
CA ASP A 29 18.51 -13.85 15.97
C ASP A 29 18.25 -14.53 14.61
N ILE A 30 17.28 -14.03 13.88
CA ILE A 30 16.98 -14.52 12.53
C ILE A 30 18.11 -13.96 11.69
N GLN A 31 19.13 -14.76 11.48
CA GLN A 31 20.21 -14.41 10.58
C GLN A 31 19.60 -14.04 9.23
N PRO A 32 19.91 -12.87 8.68
CA PRO A 32 19.41 -12.50 7.37
C PRO A 32 19.88 -13.56 6.37
N ILE A 33 18.92 -14.21 5.72
CA ILE A 33 19.19 -15.14 4.63
C ILE A 33 19.66 -14.28 3.45
N TRP A 34 20.95 -14.10 3.32
CA TRP A 34 21.53 -13.47 2.14
C TRP A 34 21.22 -14.35 0.93
N PRO A 35 20.82 -13.77 -0.20
CA PRO A 35 20.66 -14.56 -1.41
C PRO A 35 22.00 -15.22 -1.74
N VAL A 36 22.01 -16.54 -1.78
CA VAL A 36 23.17 -17.30 -2.23
C VAL A 36 23.35 -16.99 -3.71
N ILE A 37 24.38 -16.24 -4.06
CA ILE A 37 24.76 -16.06 -5.44
C ILE A 37 25.40 -17.38 -5.88
N ILE A 38 24.65 -18.19 -6.62
CA ILE A 38 25.13 -19.43 -7.19
C ILE A 38 25.98 -19.05 -8.40
N ASN A 39 27.30 -18.98 -8.21
CA ASN A 39 28.26 -18.71 -9.27
C ASN A 39 28.56 -19.92 -10.18
N ASN A 40 27.72 -20.96 -10.14
CA ASN A 40 27.95 -22.21 -10.89
C ASN A 40 27.16 -22.20 -12.19
N VAL A 41 27.42 -21.24 -13.05
CA VAL A 41 26.88 -21.21 -14.42
C VAL A 41 27.95 -21.71 -15.41
N LEU A 42 28.55 -22.86 -15.16
CA LEU A 42 29.32 -23.61 -16.14
C LEU A 42 29.29 -25.10 -15.81
N ASP A 43 28.12 -25.70 -15.73
CA ASP A 43 27.99 -27.14 -15.94
C ASP A 43 26.86 -27.38 -16.96
N ASP A 44 27.33 -27.78 -18.10
CA ASP A 44 26.62 -28.01 -19.35
C ASP A 44 25.82 -29.29 -19.20
N SER A 45 24.57 -29.21 -18.81
CA SER A 45 23.53 -30.23 -19.08
C SER A 45 22.42 -30.32 -18.02
N THR A 46 21.85 -29.22 -17.60
CA THR A 46 20.52 -29.29 -17.02
C THR A 46 19.65 -28.21 -17.65
N SER A 47 18.65 -28.68 -18.36
CA SER A 47 17.59 -27.90 -18.99
C SER A 47 16.98 -26.91 -17.97
N PHE A 48 17.35 -25.65 -18.05
CA PHE A 48 16.70 -24.54 -17.34
C PHE A 48 15.32 -24.22 -17.96
N GLU A 49 14.57 -25.25 -18.30
CA GLU A 49 13.20 -25.10 -18.80
C GLU A 49 12.14 -25.16 -17.69
N SER A 50 12.48 -24.83 -16.48
CA SER A 50 11.40 -24.79 -15.50
C SER A 50 11.59 -23.60 -14.56
N VAL A 51 10.55 -22.74 -14.58
CA VAL A 51 10.13 -21.85 -13.50
C VAL A 51 10.62 -20.41 -13.55
N ILE A 52 10.76 -19.81 -14.71
CA ILE A 52 10.38 -18.40 -14.80
C ILE A 52 9.05 -18.36 -15.53
N SER A 53 7.96 -18.43 -14.77
CA SER A 53 6.66 -18.02 -15.29
C SER A 53 6.80 -16.52 -15.62
N LEU A 54 6.97 -16.24 -16.91
CA LEU A 54 7.08 -14.87 -17.43
C LEU A 54 5.82 -14.03 -17.16
N ASP A 55 4.75 -14.69 -16.69
CA ASP A 55 3.47 -14.05 -16.37
C ASP A 55 3.49 -13.17 -15.11
N SER A 56 4.58 -13.14 -14.35
CA SER A 56 4.65 -12.37 -13.10
C SER A 56 5.81 -11.37 -13.02
N VAL A 57 6.56 -11.15 -14.09
CA VAL A 57 7.60 -10.13 -14.09
C VAL A 57 6.94 -8.77 -14.25
N GLN A 58 6.70 -8.12 -13.11
CA GLN A 58 6.21 -6.73 -13.10
C GLN A 58 7.41 -5.81 -13.32
N PHE A 59 7.42 -5.15 -14.47
CA PHE A 59 8.40 -4.11 -14.73
C PHE A 59 7.92 -2.78 -14.17
N VAL A 60 8.71 -2.17 -13.31
CA VAL A 60 8.44 -0.81 -12.85
C VAL A 60 9.00 0.15 -13.90
N THR A 61 8.11 0.95 -14.49
CA THR A 61 8.46 1.97 -15.46
C THR A 61 7.90 3.33 -15.07
N GLU A 62 8.36 4.39 -15.68
CA GLU A 62 7.73 5.70 -15.56
C GLU A 62 6.45 5.75 -16.40
N GLY A 63 5.41 6.33 -15.83
CA GLY A 63 4.12 6.48 -16.48
C GLY A 63 3.25 7.51 -15.78
N TYR A 64 1.96 7.42 -16.00
CA TYR A 64 0.99 8.40 -15.54
C TYR A 64 -0.15 7.73 -14.77
N ARG A 65 -0.63 8.41 -13.74
CA ARG A 65 -1.85 8.09 -13.00
C ARG A 65 -2.73 9.32 -12.89
N VAL A 66 -4.03 9.11 -12.69
CA VAL A 66 -4.96 10.21 -12.40
C VAL A 66 -5.25 10.22 -10.90
N GLN A 67 -4.90 11.29 -10.20
CA GLN A 67 -5.24 11.47 -8.80
C GLN A 67 -6.61 12.17 -8.71
N VAL A 68 -7.52 11.58 -7.94
CA VAL A 68 -8.92 12.07 -7.83
C VAL A 68 -9.26 12.57 -6.43
N LEU A 69 -8.54 12.12 -5.41
CA LEU A 69 -8.77 12.54 -4.03
C LEU A 69 -7.45 12.64 -3.28
N ALA A 70 -7.37 13.63 -2.38
CA ALA A 70 -6.38 13.67 -1.30
C ALA A 70 -7.11 14.03 0.00
N THR A 71 -6.91 13.26 1.06
CA THR A 71 -7.56 13.44 2.36
C THR A 71 -6.67 12.96 3.50
N ARG A 72 -6.85 13.52 4.69
CA ARG A 72 -6.15 13.07 5.90
C ARG A 72 -6.77 11.83 6.54
N TYR A 73 -7.98 11.46 6.13
CA TYR A 73 -8.77 10.39 6.73
C TYR A 73 -8.73 9.15 5.85
N PHE A 74 -8.18 8.05 6.39
CA PHE A 74 -8.09 6.77 5.68
C PHE A 74 -9.46 6.25 5.24
N GLU A 75 -10.44 6.26 6.15
CA GLU A 75 -11.78 5.72 5.90
C GLU A 75 -12.46 6.43 4.71
N ARG A 76 -12.19 7.73 4.56
CA ARG A 76 -12.71 8.51 3.43
C ARG A 76 -12.02 8.12 2.12
N ALA A 77 -10.71 7.90 2.15
CA ALA A 77 -9.97 7.48 0.97
C ALA A 77 -10.37 6.06 0.54
N ASP A 78 -10.50 5.14 1.50
CA ASP A 78 -10.88 3.75 1.23
C ASP A 78 -12.31 3.64 0.68
N SER A 79 -13.29 4.28 1.34
CA SER A 79 -14.67 4.33 0.85
C SER A 79 -14.76 4.91 -0.56
N PHE A 80 -13.99 5.96 -0.84
CA PHE A 80 -13.95 6.57 -2.16
C PHE A 80 -13.30 5.63 -3.20
N ALA A 81 -12.23 4.92 -2.81
CA ALA A 81 -11.58 3.94 -3.68
C ALA A 81 -12.51 2.78 -4.04
N ILE A 82 -13.34 2.31 -3.10
CA ILE A 82 -14.37 1.28 -3.37
C ILE A 82 -15.37 1.78 -4.42
N ILE A 83 -15.83 3.03 -4.30
CA ILE A 83 -16.73 3.63 -5.30
C ILE A 83 -16.04 3.67 -6.67
N MET A 84 -14.80 4.12 -6.73
CA MET A 84 -14.05 4.22 -7.98
C MET A 84 -13.82 2.84 -8.63
N LYS A 85 -13.49 1.81 -7.85
CA LYS A 85 -13.34 0.43 -8.36
C LYS A 85 -14.60 -0.12 -9.06
N ASN A 86 -15.76 0.37 -8.65
CA ASN A 86 -17.04 -0.01 -9.28
C ASN A 86 -17.43 0.91 -10.46
N THR A 87 -16.75 2.03 -10.61
CA THR A 87 -17.09 3.06 -11.61
C THR A 87 -16.17 2.99 -12.83
N VAL A 88 -14.87 2.72 -12.60
CA VAL A 88 -13.87 2.66 -13.67
C VAL A 88 -13.34 1.23 -13.83
N SER A 89 -12.84 0.91 -15.01
CA SER A 89 -12.24 -0.40 -15.31
C SER A 89 -10.76 -0.46 -14.91
N ASP A 90 -10.14 0.67 -14.67
CA ASP A 90 -8.73 0.80 -14.37
C ASP A 90 -8.43 0.48 -12.91
N SER A 91 -7.18 0.15 -12.62
CA SER A 91 -6.72 -0.13 -11.26
C SER A 91 -6.81 1.09 -10.37
N VAL A 92 -7.32 0.92 -9.13
CA VAL A 92 -7.46 2.00 -8.15
C VAL A 92 -6.54 1.76 -6.96
N TYR A 93 -5.74 2.74 -6.63
CA TYR A 93 -4.71 2.72 -5.58
C TYR A 93 -5.04 3.72 -4.47
N VAL A 94 -4.75 3.34 -3.23
CA VAL A 94 -4.77 4.24 -2.08
C VAL A 94 -3.35 4.31 -1.53
N ASP A 95 -2.69 5.42 -1.74
CA ASP A 95 -1.31 5.66 -1.30
C ASP A 95 -1.29 6.62 -0.12
N PHE A 96 -0.47 6.33 0.90
CA PHE A 96 -0.23 7.27 1.99
C PHE A 96 1.04 8.06 1.73
N GLU A 97 0.88 9.35 1.49
CA GLU A 97 1.99 10.31 1.41
C GLU A 97 1.73 11.39 2.45
N THR A 98 2.50 11.35 3.51
CA THR A 98 2.33 12.22 4.69
C THR A 98 2.07 13.69 4.32
N PRO A 99 0.98 14.31 4.81
CA PRO A 99 0.03 13.78 5.80
C PRO A 99 -1.26 13.21 5.19
N ASN A 100 -1.31 12.93 3.89
CA ASN A 100 -2.55 12.63 3.19
C ASN A 100 -2.57 11.22 2.58
N TYR A 101 -3.76 10.63 2.59
CA TYR A 101 -4.11 9.49 1.73
C TYR A 101 -4.55 10.02 0.37
N LYS A 102 -4.00 9.46 -0.69
CA LYS A 102 -4.25 9.86 -2.07
C LYS A 102 -4.88 8.69 -2.82
N VAL A 103 -5.98 8.95 -3.50
CA VAL A 103 -6.61 7.96 -4.38
C VAL A 103 -6.18 8.26 -5.80
N ARG A 104 -5.56 7.27 -6.44
CA ARG A 104 -5.00 7.34 -7.80
C ARG A 104 -5.57 6.22 -8.65
N ILE A 105 -5.77 6.48 -9.93
CA ILE A 105 -6.39 5.56 -10.88
C ILE A 105 -5.48 5.41 -12.10
N GLY A 106 -5.38 4.15 -12.57
CA GLY A 106 -4.72 3.75 -13.79
C GLY A 106 -3.20 3.57 -13.67
N ASP A 107 -2.66 2.84 -14.63
CA ASP A 107 -1.23 2.67 -14.87
C ASP A 107 -0.98 2.92 -16.37
N PHE A 108 -0.87 4.18 -16.77
CA PHE A 108 -0.77 4.57 -18.16
C PHE A 108 0.69 4.86 -18.53
N ILE A 109 1.17 4.23 -19.61
CA ILE A 109 2.48 4.53 -20.18
C ILE A 109 2.42 5.87 -20.93
N GLU A 110 1.32 6.10 -21.65
CA GLU A 110 1.12 7.30 -22.45
C GLU A 110 0.24 8.32 -21.69
N ARG A 111 0.61 9.58 -21.83
CA ARG A 111 -0.08 10.68 -21.17
C ARG A 111 -1.51 10.86 -21.71
N GLU A 112 -1.68 10.65 -23.00
CA GLU A 112 -2.95 10.79 -23.72
C GLU A 112 -4.03 9.85 -23.13
N SER A 113 -3.63 8.62 -22.78
CA SER A 113 -4.53 7.66 -22.11
C SER A 113 -4.99 8.16 -20.74
N ALA A 114 -4.08 8.74 -19.96
CA ALA A 114 -4.41 9.35 -18.67
C ALA A 114 -5.30 10.60 -18.84
N GLU A 115 -5.11 11.39 -19.91
CA GLU A 115 -5.95 12.56 -20.23
C GLU A 115 -7.37 12.13 -20.59
N SER A 116 -7.55 11.03 -21.31
CA SER A 116 -8.87 10.48 -21.62
C SER A 116 -9.62 10.11 -20.33
N LEU A 117 -8.99 9.35 -19.44
CA LEU A 117 -9.61 9.00 -18.15
C LEU A 117 -9.90 10.25 -17.31
N GLN A 118 -9.00 11.24 -17.28
CA GLN A 118 -9.24 12.47 -16.55
C GLN A 118 -10.49 13.20 -17.07
N GLN A 119 -10.68 13.28 -18.38
CA GLN A 119 -11.85 13.92 -18.98
C GLN A 119 -13.14 13.20 -18.60
N ASP A 120 -13.13 11.86 -18.62
CA ASP A 120 -14.28 11.05 -18.21
C ASP A 120 -14.64 11.30 -16.75
N LEU A 121 -13.63 11.33 -15.87
CA LEU A 121 -13.82 11.62 -14.45
C LEU A 121 -14.36 13.03 -14.21
N VAL A 122 -13.89 14.02 -14.95
CA VAL A 122 -14.44 15.40 -14.88
C VAL A 122 -15.88 15.44 -15.33
N GLN A 123 -16.26 14.72 -16.39
CA GLN A 123 -17.66 14.61 -16.85
C GLN A 123 -18.55 13.92 -15.78
N MET A 124 -18.01 12.98 -15.03
CA MET A 124 -18.69 12.35 -13.88
C MET A 124 -18.77 13.27 -12.64
N GLY A 125 -18.20 14.48 -12.70
CA GLY A 125 -18.23 15.46 -11.61
C GLY A 125 -16.98 15.51 -10.72
N TYR A 126 -15.96 14.73 -11.01
CA TYR A 126 -14.69 14.73 -10.25
C TYR A 126 -13.74 15.82 -10.77
N ASN A 127 -14.13 17.08 -10.64
CA ASN A 127 -13.42 18.24 -11.19
C ASN A 127 -12.00 18.46 -10.60
N SER A 128 -11.69 17.81 -9.48
CA SER A 128 -10.36 17.87 -8.87
C SER A 128 -9.38 16.81 -9.40
N ALA A 129 -9.79 16.03 -10.41
CA ALA A 129 -8.94 15.03 -11.02
C ALA A 129 -7.77 15.67 -11.78
N TRP A 130 -6.55 15.22 -11.54
CA TRP A 130 -5.36 15.70 -12.22
C TRP A 130 -4.35 14.58 -12.48
N ILE A 131 -3.59 14.73 -13.54
CA ILE A 131 -2.62 13.75 -13.99
C ILE A 131 -1.28 14.01 -13.29
N LEU A 132 -0.64 12.93 -12.81
CA LEU A 132 0.71 12.98 -12.26
C LEU A 132 1.60 11.93 -12.95
N ARG A 133 2.88 12.26 -13.10
CA ARG A 133 3.90 11.30 -13.52
C ARG A 133 4.39 10.53 -12.30
N THR A 134 4.44 9.21 -12.39
CA THR A 134 4.83 8.34 -11.30
C THR A 134 5.38 7.02 -11.82
N ARG A 135 5.94 6.20 -10.93
CA ARG A 135 6.28 4.83 -11.28
C ARG A 135 5.04 3.97 -11.31
N ILE A 136 4.87 3.21 -12.36
CA ILE A 136 3.76 2.29 -12.57
C ILE A 136 4.28 0.87 -12.77
N ASN A 137 3.43 -0.11 -12.49
CA ASN A 137 3.69 -1.50 -12.82
C ASN A 137 3.18 -1.76 -14.23
N SER A 138 4.08 -1.83 -15.21
CA SER A 138 3.70 -2.29 -16.53
C SER A 138 3.67 -3.81 -16.52
N GLN A 139 2.51 -4.39 -16.79
CA GLN A 139 2.47 -5.78 -17.22
C GLN A 139 3.06 -5.81 -18.62
N ALA A 140 3.97 -6.74 -18.88
CA ALA A 140 4.41 -7.01 -20.25
C ALA A 140 3.17 -7.50 -21.00
N SER A 141 2.47 -6.58 -21.66
CA SER A 141 1.46 -6.94 -22.65
C SER A 141 2.20 -7.77 -23.68
N GLY A 142 1.80 -9.06 -23.81
CA GLY A 142 2.49 -10.01 -24.67
C GLY A 142 2.79 -9.38 -26.01
N ILE A 143 4.07 -9.34 -26.35
CA ILE A 143 4.53 -8.95 -27.67
C ILE A 143 4.05 -10.05 -28.59
N ASN A 144 2.89 -9.86 -29.20
CA ASN A 144 2.44 -10.70 -30.30
C ASN A 144 3.28 -10.34 -31.51
N TYR A 145 4.26 -11.19 -31.84
CA TYR A 145 4.98 -11.16 -33.11
C TYR A 145 4.10 -11.73 -34.21
#